data_eb28b637a8b39424f10c3c2ee47a9223
#
_entry.id   eb28b637a8b39424f10c3c2ee47a9223
#
_cell.length_a   1.000
_cell.length_b   1.000
_cell.length_c   1.000
_cell.angle_alpha   90.00
_cell.angle_beta   90.00
_cell.angle_gamma   90.00
#
_symmetry.space_group_name_H-M   'P 1'
#
loop_
_entity.id
_entity.type
_entity.pdbx_description
1 polymer ?
#
loop_
_entity_poly.entity_id
_entity_poly.type
_entity_poly.pdbx_seq_one_letter_code
_entity_poly.pdbx_strand_id
1 'polypeptide(L)'
;MSKLILIPTPIGNLDDITLRAIECIKDVDLILCEDTRRSLKLMNHLVIKKPLKSFHKFNEHSTVEKIIFEIQSGIKVGLISDAGTPSISDPGYLIVKMCIDNNIDVECLPGPTALIPALVISGLPSDRFTFCLLYTSPSPRDLRK
;
A
#
# COMPACT_ATOMS: atom_id res chain seq x y z
N MET A 1 -16.19 6.11 12.59
CA MET A 1 -14.91 6.81 12.84
C MET A 1 -14.17 6.96 11.53
N SER A 2 -13.73 8.17 11.23
CA SER A 2 -12.94 8.48 10.03
C SER A 2 -11.58 7.82 10.12
N LYS A 3 -11.19 7.02 9.12
CA LYS A 3 -9.99 6.19 9.20
C LYS A 3 -9.41 5.91 7.83
N LEU A 4 -8.09 5.97 7.74
CA LEU A 4 -7.32 5.44 6.61
C LEU A 4 -6.74 4.07 6.98
N ILE A 5 -6.95 3.06 6.15
CA ILE A 5 -6.41 1.72 6.36
C ILE A 5 -5.45 1.38 5.24
N LEU A 6 -4.18 1.16 5.57
CA LEU A 6 -3.18 0.64 4.64
C LEU A 6 -3.29 -0.88 4.61
N ILE A 7 -3.60 -1.43 3.45
CA ILE A 7 -3.92 -2.86 3.27
C ILE A 7 -2.86 -3.50 2.38
N PRO A 8 -1.98 -4.35 2.92
CA PRO A 8 -1.01 -5.10 2.14
C PRO A 8 -1.68 -6.05 1.15
N THR A 9 -1.14 -6.10 -0.06
CA THR A 9 -1.60 -6.98 -1.14
C THR A 9 -0.56 -8.06 -1.44
N PRO A 10 -0.92 -9.17 -2.11
CA PRO A 10 0.01 -10.22 -2.49
C PRO A 10 1.18 -9.70 -3.34
N ILE A 11 2.36 -10.31 -3.17
CA ILE A 11 3.59 -9.95 -3.89
C ILE A 11 3.95 -10.90 -5.03
N GLY A 12 3.10 -11.87 -5.33
CA GLY A 12 3.30 -12.86 -6.38
C GLY A 12 2.28 -13.98 -6.33
N ASN A 13 2.03 -14.54 -5.16
CA ASN A 13 1.00 -15.55 -4.93
C ASN A 13 -0.24 -14.89 -4.33
N LEU A 14 -1.40 -15.03 -4.97
CA LEU A 14 -2.66 -14.44 -4.52
C LEU A 14 -3.13 -14.99 -3.16
N ASP A 15 -2.72 -16.19 -2.80
CA ASP A 15 -3.07 -16.82 -1.52
C ASP A 15 -2.33 -16.19 -0.31
N ASP A 16 -1.31 -15.37 -0.55
CA ASP A 16 -0.60 -14.66 0.52
C ASP A 16 -1.39 -13.49 1.11
N ILE A 17 -2.59 -13.19 0.60
CA ILE A 17 -3.44 -12.17 1.20
C ILE A 17 -3.99 -12.65 2.55
N THR A 18 -3.94 -11.79 3.57
CA THR A 18 -4.47 -12.15 4.89
C THR A 18 -6.01 -12.10 4.91
N LEU A 19 -6.63 -12.95 5.71
CA LEU A 19 -8.09 -12.91 5.92
C LEU A 19 -8.55 -11.54 6.41
N ARG A 20 -7.78 -10.90 7.28
CA ARG A 20 -8.07 -9.56 7.79
C ARG A 20 -8.01 -8.50 6.68
N ALA A 21 -7.06 -8.61 5.74
CA ALA A 21 -7.01 -7.73 4.58
C ALA A 21 -8.26 -7.87 3.70
N ILE A 22 -8.72 -9.11 3.46
CA ILE A 22 -9.95 -9.38 2.70
C ILE A 22 -11.16 -8.73 3.37
N GLU A 23 -11.32 -8.91 4.68
CA GLU A 23 -12.43 -8.31 5.43
C GLU A 23 -12.36 -6.77 5.41
N CYS A 24 -11.17 -6.18 5.55
CA CYS A 24 -11.01 -4.73 5.43
C CYS A 24 -11.35 -4.21 4.04
N ILE A 25 -10.96 -4.92 2.97
CA ILE A 25 -11.35 -4.57 1.59
C ILE A 25 -12.87 -4.59 1.42
N LYS A 26 -13.58 -5.52 2.07
CA LYS A 26 -15.05 -5.57 2.06
C LYS A 26 -15.68 -4.43 2.85
N ASP A 27 -15.05 -3.98 3.94
CA ASP A 27 -15.61 -2.97 4.85
C ASP A 27 -15.40 -1.52 4.38
N VAL A 28 -14.30 -1.22 3.68
CA VAL A 28 -14.03 0.14 3.18
C VAL A 28 -15.01 0.56 2.08
N ASP A 29 -15.26 1.86 2.00
CA ASP A 29 -16.16 2.45 0.99
C ASP A 29 -15.43 2.76 -0.32
N LEU A 30 -14.14 3.10 -0.23
CA LEU A 30 -13.28 3.51 -1.34
C LEU A 30 -11.90 2.88 -1.20
N ILE A 31 -11.34 2.41 -2.30
CA ILE A 31 -9.97 1.91 -2.35
C ILE A 31 -9.13 2.83 -3.24
N LEU A 32 -8.06 3.36 -2.65
CA LEU A 32 -6.99 4.05 -3.36
C LEU A 32 -5.96 3.01 -3.81
N CYS A 33 -5.52 3.10 -5.06
CA CYS A 33 -4.56 2.16 -5.63
C CYS A 33 -3.68 2.84 -6.68
N GLU A 34 -2.47 2.34 -6.87
CA GLU A 34 -1.52 2.87 -7.84
C GLU A 34 -1.99 2.61 -9.29
N ASP A 35 -2.21 1.34 -9.64
CA ASP A 35 -2.78 0.93 -10.93
C ASP A 35 -4.14 0.22 -10.72
N THR A 36 -5.21 0.90 -11.14
CA THR A 36 -6.58 0.37 -11.03
C THR A 36 -6.79 -0.94 -11.80
N ARG A 37 -6.03 -1.18 -12.88
CA ARG A 37 -6.12 -2.41 -13.68
C ARG A 37 -5.57 -3.61 -12.92
N ARG A 38 -4.46 -3.43 -12.19
CA ARG A 38 -3.88 -4.47 -11.32
C ARG A 38 -4.78 -4.75 -10.13
N SER A 39 -5.23 -3.70 -9.48
CA SER A 39 -6.16 -3.79 -8.35
C SER A 39 -7.47 -4.48 -8.74
N LEU A 40 -7.99 -4.20 -9.94
CA LEU A 40 -9.20 -4.87 -10.44
C LEU A 40 -9.01 -6.38 -10.60
N LYS A 41 -7.81 -6.85 -11.00
CA LYS A 41 -7.53 -8.29 -11.07
C LYS A 41 -7.61 -8.94 -9.69
N LEU A 42 -7.05 -8.30 -8.67
CA LEU A 42 -7.15 -8.76 -7.28
C LEU A 42 -8.62 -8.77 -6.81
N MET A 43 -9.35 -7.68 -7.05
CA MET A 43 -10.77 -7.60 -6.68
C MET A 43 -11.61 -8.70 -7.33
N ASN A 44 -11.36 -8.98 -8.62
CA ASN A 44 -12.04 -10.06 -9.34
C ASN A 44 -11.70 -11.44 -8.77
N HIS A 45 -10.45 -11.69 -8.42
CA HIS A 45 -10.02 -12.93 -7.77
C HIS A 45 -10.73 -13.14 -6.43
N LEU A 46 -10.87 -12.08 -5.64
CA LEU A 46 -11.56 -12.10 -4.35
C LEU A 46 -13.10 -12.07 -4.47
N VAL A 47 -13.63 -11.92 -5.68
CA VAL A 47 -15.08 -11.74 -5.94
C VAL A 47 -15.65 -10.53 -5.17
N ILE A 48 -14.88 -9.45 -5.07
CA ILE A 48 -15.25 -8.21 -4.37
C ILE A 48 -15.44 -7.08 -5.39
N LYS A 49 -16.52 -6.31 -5.26
CA LYS A 49 -16.76 -5.10 -6.05
C LYS A 49 -16.69 -3.87 -5.16
N LYS A 50 -15.69 -3.02 -5.38
CA LYS A 50 -15.47 -1.76 -4.66
C LYS A 50 -15.08 -0.65 -5.61
N PRO A 51 -15.43 0.60 -5.33
CA PRO A 51 -14.90 1.75 -6.04
C PRO A 51 -13.37 1.80 -5.91
N LEU A 52 -12.69 1.89 -7.05
CA LEU A 52 -11.24 2.07 -7.13
C LEU A 52 -10.94 3.48 -7.62
N LYS A 53 -10.00 4.16 -6.96
CA LYS A 53 -9.54 5.49 -7.36
C LYS A 53 -8.02 5.48 -7.47
N SER A 54 -7.52 5.93 -8.62
CA SER A 54 -6.08 6.00 -8.85
C SER A 54 -5.42 7.03 -7.93
N PHE A 55 -4.37 6.59 -7.23
CA PHE A 55 -3.55 7.39 -6.33
C PHE A 55 -2.08 7.00 -6.50
N HIS A 56 -1.32 7.81 -7.22
CA HIS A 56 0.07 7.53 -7.60
C HIS A 56 0.91 8.81 -7.50
N LYS A 57 2.23 8.68 -7.60
CA LYS A 57 3.20 9.78 -7.43
C LYS A 57 2.90 11.05 -8.24
N PHE A 58 2.24 10.92 -9.39
CA PHE A 58 1.95 12.06 -10.27
C PHE A 58 0.65 12.78 -9.93
N ASN A 59 -0.27 12.17 -9.17
CA ASN A 59 -1.55 12.78 -8.83
C ASN A 59 -1.78 12.94 -7.32
N GLU A 60 -0.93 12.38 -6.46
CA GLU A 60 -1.13 12.40 -5.01
C GLU A 60 -1.29 13.81 -4.47
N HIS A 61 -0.44 14.78 -4.88
CA HIS A 61 -0.51 16.15 -4.41
C HIS A 61 -1.82 16.87 -4.78
N SER A 62 -2.38 16.60 -5.95
CA SER A 62 -3.62 17.22 -6.39
C SER A 62 -4.88 16.54 -5.84
N THR A 63 -4.74 15.33 -5.33
CA THR A 63 -5.87 14.46 -4.96
C THR A 63 -6.00 14.32 -3.44
N VAL A 64 -4.90 14.45 -2.70
CA VAL A 64 -4.84 14.15 -1.27
C VAL A 64 -5.82 14.99 -0.44
N GLU A 65 -5.91 16.30 -0.68
CA GLU A 65 -6.82 17.18 0.08
C GLU A 65 -8.28 16.75 -0.04
N LYS A 66 -8.69 16.37 -1.28
CA LYS A 66 -10.04 15.86 -1.52
C LYS A 66 -10.30 14.56 -0.78
N ILE A 67 -9.31 13.66 -0.74
CA ILE A 67 -9.43 12.39 -0.02
C ILE A 67 -9.52 12.64 1.49
N ILE A 68 -8.73 13.55 2.04
CA ILE A 68 -8.81 13.93 3.46
C ILE A 68 -10.21 14.43 3.79
N PHE A 69 -10.80 15.29 2.95
CA PHE A 69 -12.18 15.75 3.13
C PHE A 69 -13.20 14.60 3.06
N GLU A 70 -13.04 13.67 2.11
CA GLU A 70 -13.89 12.47 1.99
C GLU A 70 -13.81 11.63 3.29
N ILE A 71 -12.60 11.40 3.84
CA ILE A 71 -12.42 10.66 5.11
C ILE A 71 -13.08 11.42 6.28
N GLN A 72 -12.87 12.72 6.39
CA GLN A 72 -13.48 13.54 7.45
C GLN A 72 -15.01 13.52 7.37
N SER A 73 -15.58 13.38 6.19
CA SER A 73 -17.01 13.22 5.96
C SER A 73 -17.54 11.83 6.37
N GLY A 74 -16.69 10.93 6.86
CA GLY A 74 -17.07 9.62 7.36
C GLY A 74 -16.84 8.46 6.40
N ILE A 75 -16.28 8.70 5.20
CA ILE A 75 -15.95 7.65 4.22
C ILE A 75 -14.74 6.84 4.74
N LYS A 76 -14.87 5.53 4.80
CA LYS A 76 -13.78 4.60 5.11
C LYS A 76 -12.93 4.37 3.87
N VAL A 77 -11.66 4.73 3.94
CA VAL A 77 -10.74 4.65 2.80
C VAL A 77 -9.66 3.60 3.06
N GLY A 78 -9.52 2.67 2.13
CA GLY A 78 -8.41 1.73 2.06
C GLY A 78 -7.34 2.21 1.06
N LEU A 79 -6.08 2.07 1.40
CA LEU A 79 -4.95 2.28 0.49
C LEU A 79 -4.26 0.94 0.24
N ILE A 80 -4.12 0.57 -1.03
CA ILE A 80 -3.37 -0.60 -1.48
C ILE A 80 -2.28 -0.18 -2.45
N SER A 81 -1.20 -0.94 -2.50
CA SER A 81 -0.17 -0.85 -3.53
C SER A 81 -0.33 -1.95 -4.58
N ASP A 82 0.46 -1.90 -5.62
CA ASP A 82 0.48 -2.95 -6.66
C ASP A 82 0.99 -4.29 -6.12
N ALA A 83 1.84 -4.27 -5.08
CA ALA A 83 2.37 -5.46 -4.43
C ALA A 83 2.91 -5.15 -3.03
N GLY A 84 2.49 -5.89 -2.03
CA GLY A 84 2.98 -5.78 -0.66
C GLY A 84 2.35 -4.66 0.16
N THR A 85 3.10 -4.18 1.15
CA THR A 85 2.66 -3.11 2.06
C THR A 85 2.82 -1.74 1.39
N PRO A 86 1.75 -0.92 1.29
CA PRO A 86 1.83 0.41 0.70
C PRO A 86 2.74 1.37 1.50
N SER A 87 3.17 2.46 0.87
CA SER A 87 3.95 3.56 1.48
C SER A 87 5.41 3.27 1.83
N ILE A 88 5.98 2.14 1.43
CA ILE A 88 7.42 1.85 1.62
C ILE A 88 8.25 2.39 0.45
N SER A 89 7.87 2.04 -0.78
CA SER A 89 8.47 2.54 -2.02
C SER A 89 7.41 3.07 -2.98
N ASP A 90 6.17 2.95 -2.57
CA ASP A 90 4.95 3.27 -3.29
C ASP A 90 4.36 4.59 -2.80
N PRO A 91 3.38 5.16 -3.50
CA PRO A 91 2.62 6.30 -3.03
C PRO A 91 1.94 5.99 -1.68
N GLY A 92 1.82 7.02 -0.83
CA GLY A 92 1.11 6.87 0.43
C GLY A 92 1.72 7.66 1.59
N TYR A 93 3.01 7.98 1.55
CA TYR A 93 3.62 8.81 2.60
C TYR A 93 2.85 10.12 2.81
N LEU A 94 2.51 10.82 1.71
CA LEU A 94 1.84 12.11 1.78
C LEU A 94 0.45 12.00 2.43
N ILE A 95 -0.37 11.03 2.01
CA ILE A 95 -1.71 10.86 2.59
C ILE A 95 -1.66 10.42 4.05
N VAL A 96 -0.72 9.54 4.42
CA VAL A 96 -0.52 9.13 5.81
C VAL A 96 -0.16 10.34 6.67
N LYS A 97 0.82 11.15 6.22
CA LYS A 97 1.21 12.37 6.92
C LYS A 97 0.03 13.32 7.08
N MET A 98 -0.72 13.58 6.01
CA MET A 98 -1.86 14.48 6.07
C MET A 98 -3.00 13.95 6.94
N CYS A 99 -3.21 12.63 7.00
CA CYS A 99 -4.17 12.04 7.96
C CYS A 99 -3.73 12.34 9.40
N ILE A 100 -2.47 12.12 9.72
CA ILE A 100 -1.91 12.40 11.08
C ILE A 100 -2.05 13.88 11.42
N ASP A 101 -1.66 14.77 10.49
CA ASP A 101 -1.73 16.24 10.68
C ASP A 101 -3.19 16.72 10.88
N ASN A 102 -4.18 15.99 10.38
CA ASN A 102 -5.61 16.27 10.53
C ASN A 102 -6.32 15.44 11.62
N ASN A 103 -5.58 14.76 12.50
CA ASN A 103 -6.10 13.90 13.56
C ASN A 103 -7.04 12.78 13.05
N ILE A 104 -6.76 12.25 11.87
CA ILE A 104 -7.44 11.10 11.30
C ILE A 104 -6.65 9.85 11.68
N ASP A 105 -7.34 8.83 12.20
CA ASP A 105 -6.73 7.56 12.55
C ASP A 105 -6.15 6.87 11.30
N VAL A 106 -4.93 6.37 11.43
CA VAL A 106 -4.26 5.58 10.39
C VAL A 106 -3.95 4.20 10.95
N GLU A 107 -4.40 3.17 10.26
CA GLU A 107 -4.06 1.79 10.57
C GLU A 107 -3.29 1.16 9.41
N CYS A 108 -2.21 0.44 9.70
CA CYS A 108 -1.52 -0.40 8.73
C CYS A 108 -1.68 -1.86 9.15
N LEU A 109 -2.25 -2.68 8.27
CA LEU A 109 -2.38 -4.11 8.53
C LEU A 109 -1.04 -4.82 8.33
N PRO A 110 -0.71 -5.86 9.12
CA PRO A 110 0.37 -6.76 8.80
C PRO A 110 0.02 -7.56 7.53
N GLY A 111 1.02 -7.86 6.71
CA GLY A 111 0.77 -8.62 5.49
C GLY A 111 2.03 -8.88 4.66
N PRO A 112 1.88 -9.30 3.41
CA PRO A 112 2.98 -9.66 2.54
C PRO A 112 4.01 -8.54 2.38
N THR A 113 5.29 -8.93 2.44
CA THR A 113 6.43 -8.06 2.15
C THR A 113 7.57 -8.89 1.60
N ALA A 114 8.31 -8.38 0.61
CA ALA A 114 9.47 -9.08 0.05
C ALA A 114 10.73 -8.90 0.91
N LEU A 115 10.82 -7.80 1.64
CA LEU A 115 12.00 -7.42 2.42
C LEU A 115 12.36 -8.48 3.48
N ILE A 116 11.41 -8.86 4.31
CA ILE A 116 11.65 -9.78 5.41
C ILE A 116 11.98 -11.20 4.93
N PRO A 117 11.20 -11.82 4.01
CA PRO A 117 11.58 -13.10 3.45
C PRO A 117 12.97 -13.10 2.79
N ALA A 118 13.32 -12.05 2.05
CA ALA A 118 14.65 -11.93 1.44
C ALA A 118 15.77 -11.90 2.49
N LEU A 119 15.59 -11.14 3.56
CA LEU A 119 16.55 -11.09 4.67
C LEU A 119 16.69 -12.46 5.34
N VAL A 120 15.57 -13.13 5.64
CA VAL A 120 15.57 -14.43 6.34
C VAL A 120 16.28 -15.50 5.50
N ILE A 121 16.01 -15.61 4.20
CA ILE A 121 16.62 -16.64 3.35
C ILE A 121 18.06 -16.32 2.92
N SER A 122 18.55 -15.10 3.18
CA SER A 122 19.93 -14.69 2.84
C SER A 122 20.98 -15.42 3.70
N GLY A 123 20.61 -15.94 4.88
CA GLY A 123 21.52 -16.51 5.86
C GLY A 123 22.45 -15.48 6.53
N LEU A 124 22.27 -14.20 6.29
CA LEU A 124 23.03 -13.13 6.92
C LEU A 124 22.44 -12.79 8.31
N PRO A 125 23.25 -12.22 9.23
CA PRO A 125 22.73 -11.70 10.49
C PRO A 125 21.58 -10.71 10.26
N SER A 126 20.47 -10.88 10.98
CA SER A 126 19.24 -10.13 10.78
C SER A 126 18.92 -9.13 11.90
N ASP A 127 19.78 -9.05 12.92
CA ASP A 127 19.63 -8.14 14.07
C ASP A 127 19.77 -6.66 13.69
N ARG A 128 20.52 -6.39 12.60
CA ARG A 128 20.68 -5.04 12.04
C ARG A 128 20.73 -5.10 10.52
N PHE A 129 19.89 -4.34 9.86
CA PHE A 129 19.91 -4.19 8.41
C PHE A 129 19.45 -2.77 8.01
N THR A 130 19.86 -2.35 6.82
CA THR A 130 19.44 -1.06 6.24
C THR A 130 18.75 -1.30 4.91
N PHE A 131 17.53 -0.78 4.75
CA PHE A 131 16.78 -0.81 3.51
C PHE A 131 17.03 0.46 2.71
N CYS A 132 17.93 0.37 1.72
CA CYS A 132 18.43 1.54 0.99
C CYS A 132 17.78 1.76 -0.38
N LEU A 133 16.90 0.87 -0.85
CA LEU A 133 16.35 0.90 -2.20
C LEU A 133 17.43 0.89 -3.32
N LEU A 134 17.04 1.24 -4.54
CA LEU A 134 17.93 1.20 -5.71
C LEU A 134 18.89 2.39 -5.82
N TYR A 135 18.76 3.41 -4.98
CA TYR A 135 19.50 4.67 -5.13
C TYR A 135 20.88 4.73 -4.48
N THR A 136 21.20 3.78 -3.62
CA THR A 136 22.47 3.79 -2.85
C THR A 136 23.52 2.81 -3.36
N SER A 137 23.16 1.89 -4.25
CA SER A 137 24.11 0.99 -4.89
C SER A 137 23.71 0.80 -6.35
N PRO A 138 24.61 1.06 -7.32
CA PRO A 138 24.32 0.79 -8.71
C PRO A 138 24.04 -0.70 -8.90
N SER A 139 22.86 -1.03 -9.41
CA SER A 139 22.53 -2.40 -9.75
C SER A 139 23.27 -2.80 -11.06
N PRO A 140 23.44 -4.10 -11.33
CA PRO A 140 23.99 -4.54 -12.62
C PRO A 140 23.20 -4.02 -13.84
N ARG A 141 21.95 -3.59 -13.66
CA ARG A 141 21.14 -2.93 -14.70
C ARG A 141 21.56 -1.49 -14.94
N ASP A 142 21.99 -0.77 -13.91
CA ASP A 142 22.40 0.64 -14.00
C ASP A 142 23.80 0.76 -14.63
N LEU A 143 24.61 -0.31 -14.56
CA LEU A 143 25.94 -0.39 -15.14
C LEU A 143 25.94 -0.77 -16.64
N ARG A 144 24.76 -1.03 -17.23
CA ARG A 144 24.61 -1.43 -18.64
C ARG A 144 24.19 -0.26 -19.56
N LYS A 145 24.57 0.96 -19.23
CA LYS A 145 24.42 2.13 -20.11
C LYS A 145 25.66 2.36 -20.91
#